data_9a8e02c49e44eaab010487638f647782
#
_entry.id   9a8e02c49e44eaab010487638f647782
#
_cell.length_a   1.000
_cell.length_b   1.000
_cell.length_c   1.000
_cell.angle_alpha   90.00
_cell.angle_beta   90.00
_cell.angle_gamma   90.00
#
_symmetry.space_group_name_H-M   'P 1'
#
loop_
_entity.id
_entity.type
_entity.pdbx_description
1 polymer ?
#
loop_
_entity_poly.entity_id
_entity_poly.type
_entity_poly.pdbx_seq_one_letter_code
_entity_poly.pdbx_strand_id
1 'polypeptide(L)'
;MRSPALRHVLTHLITPLLMCLGMGLAYMGAFVHPEPHHMPVAVVGAGPEAKVLAQTIKDTAGDKLDVRTVPTRAAAVDLLKSRTVTGAYVPSAKAPELIVASAASDMGATAVEKVFTPLADKQGVPLKVTDVAEPVADDPTGQGLFFLLIAVSIGSYASVAALGAAGAALPMRIRALLALGVSAVVSGIGALLAGPVFHLAHHDLAGVWGMAWLYSAGILLIGVGLHTFLKRWTTLTMMVLFVMLNFTSSGGLFRPELQNGFFGTLHAFWNGAGFVEGVRSLLYFGSDGLSRNVWTLAVWLLAGLAVTAIAAAHERTKAAPAASVAVPDSPAELAELAELAELAEEAELAEEAEEAEEETAEAVGV
;
A
#
# COMPACT_ATOMS: atom_id res chain seq x y z
N MET A 1 -13.80 8.76 -42.20
CA MET A 1 -12.68 7.80 -42.35
C MET A 1 -11.80 7.88 -41.10
N ARG A 2 -11.83 6.86 -40.25
CA ARG A 2 -10.99 6.85 -39.04
C ARG A 2 -9.69 6.13 -39.41
N SER A 3 -8.54 6.82 -39.43
CA SER A 3 -7.26 6.19 -39.71
C SER A 3 -6.97 5.11 -38.66
N PRO A 4 -6.43 3.93 -39.06
CA PRO A 4 -6.04 2.89 -38.09
C PRO A 4 -5.08 3.41 -37.04
N ALA A 5 -4.11 4.27 -37.42
CA ALA A 5 -3.18 4.94 -36.52
C ALA A 5 -3.87 5.78 -35.45
N LEU A 6 -4.88 6.60 -35.82
CA LEU A 6 -5.63 7.39 -34.84
C LEU A 6 -6.36 6.49 -33.81
N ARG A 7 -6.94 5.37 -34.27
CA ARG A 7 -7.62 4.43 -33.37
C ARG A 7 -6.63 3.76 -32.42
N HIS A 8 -5.43 3.44 -32.89
CA HIS A 8 -4.35 2.90 -32.06
C HIS A 8 -3.95 3.89 -30.97
N VAL A 9 -3.60 5.12 -31.31
CA VAL A 9 -3.27 6.20 -30.36
C VAL A 9 -4.38 6.41 -29.35
N LEU A 10 -5.64 6.52 -29.77
CA LEU A 10 -6.78 6.72 -28.87
C LEU A 10 -6.94 5.55 -27.89
N THR A 11 -6.68 4.31 -28.33
CA THR A 11 -6.75 3.14 -27.44
C THR A 11 -5.66 3.18 -26.38
N HIS A 12 -4.44 3.61 -26.71
CA HIS A 12 -3.35 3.76 -25.74
C HIS A 12 -3.57 4.91 -24.75
N LEU A 13 -4.25 5.98 -25.15
CA LEU A 13 -4.60 7.11 -24.28
C LEU A 13 -5.66 6.76 -23.21
N ILE A 14 -6.42 5.67 -23.39
CA ILE A 14 -7.43 5.26 -22.39
C ILE A 14 -6.78 4.98 -21.03
N THR A 15 -5.65 4.27 -21.01
CA THR A 15 -4.97 3.90 -19.77
C THR A 15 -4.54 5.12 -18.94
N PRO A 16 -3.77 6.10 -19.46
CA PRO A 16 -3.39 7.27 -18.67
C PRO A 16 -4.60 8.13 -18.26
N LEU A 17 -5.66 8.21 -19.07
CA LEU A 17 -6.88 8.94 -18.69
C LEU A 17 -7.62 8.23 -17.53
N LEU A 18 -7.73 6.90 -17.57
CA LEU A 18 -8.28 6.13 -16.46
C LEU A 18 -7.43 6.23 -15.20
N MET A 19 -6.10 6.29 -15.34
CA MET A 19 -5.19 6.51 -14.23
C MET A 19 -5.40 7.90 -13.60
N CYS A 20 -5.50 8.95 -14.42
CA CYS A 20 -5.77 10.31 -13.94
C CYS A 20 -7.11 10.38 -13.19
N LEU A 21 -8.18 9.85 -13.78
CA LEU A 21 -9.50 9.81 -13.14
C LEU A 21 -9.48 9.01 -11.84
N GLY A 22 -8.90 7.81 -11.87
CA GLY A 22 -8.83 6.91 -10.71
C GLY A 22 -8.01 7.50 -9.56
N MET A 23 -6.85 8.12 -9.86
CA MET A 23 -6.04 8.83 -8.87
C MET A 23 -6.82 9.99 -8.26
N GLY A 24 -7.45 10.82 -9.09
CA GLY A 24 -8.28 11.94 -8.63
C GLY A 24 -9.38 11.46 -7.67
N LEU A 25 -10.16 10.47 -8.08
CA LEU A 25 -11.24 9.91 -7.24
C LEU A 25 -10.70 9.28 -5.94
N ALA A 26 -9.61 8.51 -6.01
CA ALA A 26 -9.03 7.87 -4.84
C ALA A 26 -8.49 8.90 -3.84
N TYR A 27 -7.61 9.80 -4.29
CA TYR A 27 -6.96 10.76 -3.38
C TYR A 27 -7.89 11.85 -2.88
N MET A 28 -8.71 12.43 -3.77
CA MET A 28 -9.69 13.44 -3.34
C MET A 28 -10.75 12.81 -2.43
N GLY A 29 -11.20 11.61 -2.76
CA GLY A 29 -12.17 10.88 -1.91
C GLY A 29 -11.62 10.48 -0.54
N ALA A 30 -10.30 10.24 -0.43
CA ALA A 30 -9.68 9.86 0.84
C ALA A 30 -9.27 11.07 1.69
N PHE A 31 -8.84 12.20 1.06
CA PHE A 31 -8.03 13.21 1.75
C PHE A 31 -8.59 14.63 1.77
N VAL A 32 -9.59 14.97 0.93
CA VAL A 32 -10.08 16.36 0.82
C VAL A 32 -10.94 16.78 2.00
N HIS A 33 -11.68 15.85 2.59
CA HIS A 33 -12.57 16.13 3.72
C HIS A 33 -12.29 15.19 4.90
N PRO A 34 -11.14 15.37 5.61
CA PRO A 34 -10.85 14.58 6.80
C PRO A 34 -11.75 15.01 7.94
N GLU A 35 -12.73 14.20 8.28
CA GLU A 35 -13.61 14.41 9.41
C GLU A 35 -13.54 13.22 10.37
N PRO A 36 -13.61 13.43 11.70
CA PRO A 36 -13.69 12.34 12.65
C PRO A 36 -14.96 11.50 12.43
N HIS A 37 -14.78 10.18 12.36
CA HIS A 37 -15.85 9.18 12.29
C HIS A 37 -15.60 8.13 13.36
N HIS A 38 -16.44 8.09 14.42
CA HIS A 38 -16.27 7.16 15.53
C HIS A 38 -14.85 7.12 16.11
N MET A 39 -14.19 8.29 16.13
CA MET A 39 -12.81 8.38 16.62
C MET A 39 -12.76 7.99 18.10
N PRO A 40 -11.99 6.96 18.48
CA PRO A 40 -11.98 6.47 19.86
C PRO A 40 -11.19 7.42 20.75
N VAL A 41 -11.84 7.91 21.81
CA VAL A 41 -11.23 8.77 22.83
C VAL A 41 -11.57 8.28 24.23
N ALA A 42 -10.70 8.55 25.19
CA ALA A 42 -10.91 8.18 26.58
C ALA A 42 -11.13 9.42 27.45
N VAL A 43 -11.99 9.32 28.46
CA VAL A 43 -12.13 10.27 29.57
C VAL A 43 -11.64 9.59 30.83
N VAL A 44 -10.66 10.20 31.52
CA VAL A 44 -10.04 9.64 32.73
C VAL A 44 -10.90 9.94 33.94
N GLY A 45 -11.28 8.91 34.68
CA GLY A 45 -11.99 8.98 35.93
C GLY A 45 -12.84 7.73 36.19
N ALA A 46 -12.88 7.27 37.43
CA ALA A 46 -13.64 6.10 37.86
C ALA A 46 -15.06 6.45 38.38
N GLY A 47 -15.28 7.74 38.73
CA GLY A 47 -16.51 8.21 39.36
C GLY A 47 -17.67 8.47 38.37
N PRO A 48 -18.86 8.72 38.91
CA PRO A 48 -20.03 9.05 38.11
C PRO A 48 -19.84 10.36 37.33
N GLU A 49 -19.08 11.30 37.81
CA GLU A 49 -18.77 12.57 37.13
C GLU A 49 -18.06 12.35 35.78
N ALA A 50 -17.07 11.44 35.73
CA ALA A 50 -16.37 11.10 34.51
C ALA A 50 -17.30 10.43 33.48
N LYS A 51 -18.26 9.62 33.94
CA LYS A 51 -19.27 8.99 33.06
C LYS A 51 -20.23 10.03 32.49
N VAL A 52 -20.69 10.99 33.34
CA VAL A 52 -21.55 12.09 32.87
C VAL A 52 -20.82 12.95 31.86
N LEU A 53 -19.54 13.29 32.14
CA LEU A 53 -18.72 14.07 31.21
C LEU A 53 -18.53 13.31 29.87
N ALA A 54 -18.19 12.03 29.91
CA ALA A 54 -18.02 11.20 28.72
C ALA A 54 -19.31 11.14 27.90
N GLN A 55 -20.47 10.99 28.56
CA GLN A 55 -21.77 11.01 27.89
C GLN A 55 -22.05 12.39 27.26
N THR A 56 -21.79 13.47 27.99
CA THR A 56 -21.97 14.84 27.48
C THR A 56 -21.11 15.10 26.23
N ILE A 57 -19.85 14.64 26.25
CA ILE A 57 -18.96 14.76 25.10
C ILE A 57 -19.50 13.95 23.93
N LYS A 58 -19.94 12.70 24.17
CA LYS A 58 -20.52 11.83 23.14
C LYS A 58 -21.77 12.44 22.52
N ASP A 59 -22.69 12.95 23.35
CA ASP A 59 -23.94 13.58 22.89
C ASP A 59 -23.66 14.85 22.07
N THR A 60 -22.62 15.61 22.43
CA THR A 60 -22.23 16.83 21.74
C THR A 60 -21.51 16.52 20.42
N ALA A 61 -20.65 15.50 20.41
CA ALA A 61 -19.86 15.12 19.24
C ALA A 61 -20.62 14.25 18.23
N GLY A 62 -21.70 13.58 18.66
CA GLY A 62 -22.46 12.65 17.83
C GLY A 62 -21.58 11.51 17.30
N ASP A 63 -21.72 11.20 16.03
CA ASP A 63 -20.97 10.11 15.38
C ASP A 63 -19.47 10.40 15.18
N LYS A 64 -19.02 11.60 15.56
CA LYS A 64 -17.59 11.96 15.39
C LYS A 64 -16.70 11.25 16.38
N LEU A 65 -17.17 11.00 17.61
CA LEU A 65 -16.37 10.42 18.68
C LEU A 65 -17.01 9.17 19.28
N ASP A 66 -16.19 8.15 19.51
CA ASP A 66 -16.51 7.02 20.38
C ASP A 66 -15.83 7.19 21.74
N VAL A 67 -16.62 7.65 22.74
CA VAL A 67 -16.12 8.07 24.04
C VAL A 67 -16.25 6.94 25.04
N ARG A 68 -15.15 6.57 25.69
CA ARG A 68 -15.12 5.61 26.81
C ARG A 68 -14.52 6.23 28.07
N THR A 69 -14.83 5.70 29.26
CA THR A 69 -14.16 6.09 30.49
C THR A 69 -13.06 5.08 30.84
N VAL A 70 -11.96 5.59 31.43
CA VAL A 70 -10.87 4.79 31.97
C VAL A 70 -10.54 5.22 33.40
N PRO A 71 -10.19 4.29 34.29
CA PRO A 71 -10.09 4.64 35.73
C PRO A 71 -8.92 5.56 36.05
N THR A 72 -7.82 5.46 35.33
CA THR A 72 -6.57 6.18 35.67
C THR A 72 -5.89 6.75 34.42
N ARG A 73 -5.03 7.76 34.66
CA ARG A 73 -4.15 8.34 33.65
C ARG A 73 -3.21 7.26 33.03
N ALA A 74 -2.70 6.34 33.86
CA ALA A 74 -1.83 5.27 33.38
C ALA A 74 -2.57 4.35 32.40
N ALA A 75 -3.79 3.93 32.72
CA ALA A 75 -4.61 3.13 31.80
C ALA A 75 -4.91 3.88 30.49
N ALA A 76 -5.08 5.20 30.54
CA ALA A 76 -5.26 6.00 29.32
C ALA A 76 -3.98 6.02 28.47
N VAL A 77 -2.81 6.16 29.08
CA VAL A 77 -1.51 6.10 28.40
C VAL A 77 -1.27 4.74 27.74
N ASP A 78 -1.65 3.64 28.41
CA ASP A 78 -1.54 2.29 27.86
C ASP A 78 -2.44 2.12 26.61
N LEU A 79 -3.66 2.69 26.64
CA LEU A 79 -4.55 2.69 25.47
C LEU A 79 -4.02 3.54 24.31
N LEU A 80 -3.34 4.64 24.58
CA LEU A 80 -2.68 5.46 23.56
C LEU A 80 -1.49 4.71 22.95
N LYS A 81 -0.66 4.08 23.79
CA LYS A 81 0.49 3.28 23.30
C LYS A 81 0.07 2.05 22.51
N SER A 82 -1.03 1.41 22.88
CA SER A 82 -1.63 0.32 22.09
C SER A 82 -2.45 0.83 20.88
N ARG A 83 -2.51 2.16 20.68
CA ARG A 83 -3.25 2.81 19.59
C ARG A 83 -4.74 2.46 19.58
N THR A 84 -5.28 2.07 20.72
CA THR A 84 -6.71 1.75 20.93
C THR A 84 -7.56 3.01 21.04
N VAL A 85 -6.98 4.13 21.47
CA VAL A 85 -7.59 5.46 21.48
C VAL A 85 -6.66 6.47 20.82
N THR A 86 -7.26 7.52 20.23
CA THR A 86 -6.52 8.60 19.57
C THR A 86 -6.15 9.72 20.54
N GLY A 87 -6.94 9.89 21.61
CA GLY A 87 -6.69 10.88 22.66
C GLY A 87 -7.33 10.49 23.98
N ALA A 88 -6.81 11.04 25.07
CA ALA A 88 -7.37 10.84 26.40
C ALA A 88 -7.47 12.17 27.16
N TYR A 89 -8.65 12.51 27.61
CA TYR A 89 -8.92 13.73 28.37
C TYR A 89 -8.93 13.44 29.86
N VAL A 90 -8.10 14.18 30.61
CA VAL A 90 -8.03 14.13 32.07
C VAL A 90 -8.74 15.39 32.60
N PRO A 91 -9.95 15.28 33.13
CA PRO A 91 -10.68 16.45 33.64
C PRO A 91 -10.01 17.03 34.86
N SER A 92 -9.91 18.37 34.93
CA SER A 92 -9.41 19.12 36.06
C SER A 92 -10.03 20.51 36.07
N ALA A 93 -10.38 21.01 37.25
CA ALA A 93 -10.95 22.34 37.40
C ALA A 93 -9.95 23.48 37.12
N LYS A 94 -8.64 23.21 37.19
CA LYS A 94 -7.60 24.24 37.03
C LYS A 94 -6.74 24.07 35.79
N ALA A 95 -6.47 22.83 35.40
CA ALA A 95 -5.60 22.49 34.27
C ALA A 95 -6.01 21.13 33.69
N PRO A 96 -7.05 21.08 32.88
CA PRO A 96 -7.41 19.86 32.15
C PRO A 96 -6.27 19.47 31.23
N GLU A 97 -6.00 18.16 31.13
CA GLU A 97 -4.93 17.62 30.29
C GLU A 97 -5.52 16.79 29.17
N LEU A 98 -5.05 17.01 27.95
CA LEU A 98 -5.27 16.12 26.81
C LEU A 98 -3.98 15.34 26.55
N ILE A 99 -4.06 14.02 26.63
CA ILE A 99 -2.93 13.14 26.35
C ILE A 99 -3.11 12.60 24.92
N VAL A 100 -2.06 12.71 24.12
CA VAL A 100 -2.02 12.23 22.72
C VAL A 100 -0.77 11.39 22.48
N ALA A 101 -0.69 10.74 21.32
CA ALA A 101 0.48 10.02 20.81
C ALA A 101 0.64 10.39 19.33
N SER A 102 1.32 11.49 19.03
CA SER A 102 1.38 12.04 17.67
C SER A 102 2.16 11.14 16.70
N ALA A 103 3.09 10.29 17.18
CA ALA A 103 3.71 9.25 16.37
C ALA A 103 2.70 8.22 15.85
N ALA A 104 1.52 8.05 16.47
CA ALA A 104 0.45 7.24 15.92
C ALA A 104 -0.27 7.96 14.77
N SER A 105 -0.54 9.25 14.93
CA SER A 105 -1.11 10.13 13.92
C SER A 105 -1.10 11.57 14.41
N ASP A 106 -0.30 12.43 13.82
CA ASP A 106 -0.29 13.86 14.10
C ASP A 106 -1.64 14.51 13.76
N MET A 107 -2.21 14.14 12.62
CA MET A 107 -3.56 14.61 12.24
C MET A 107 -4.66 14.14 13.19
N GLY A 108 -4.52 12.93 13.75
CA GLY A 108 -5.43 12.43 14.77
C GLY A 108 -5.31 13.21 16.08
N ALA A 109 -4.10 13.48 16.54
CA ALA A 109 -3.82 14.30 17.72
C ALA A 109 -4.40 15.72 17.55
N THR A 110 -4.14 16.35 16.40
CA THR A 110 -4.71 17.67 16.06
C THR A 110 -6.25 17.66 16.03
N ALA A 111 -6.85 16.60 15.48
CA ALA A 111 -8.32 16.50 15.42
C ALA A 111 -8.94 16.40 16.83
N VAL A 112 -8.33 15.60 17.70
CA VAL A 112 -8.78 15.49 19.11
C VAL A 112 -8.58 16.81 19.85
N GLU A 113 -7.45 17.50 19.67
CA GLU A 113 -7.18 18.79 20.27
C GLU A 113 -8.25 19.84 19.88
N LYS A 114 -8.62 19.91 18.59
CA LYS A 114 -9.69 20.79 18.11
C LYS A 114 -11.05 20.51 18.76
N VAL A 115 -11.30 19.31 19.21
CA VAL A 115 -12.55 18.95 19.91
C VAL A 115 -12.49 19.36 21.38
N PHE A 116 -11.34 19.14 22.05
CA PHE A 116 -11.24 19.36 23.50
C PHE A 116 -10.84 20.79 23.90
N THR A 117 -10.19 21.56 23.02
CA THR A 117 -9.86 22.98 23.29
C THR A 117 -11.09 23.81 23.60
N PRO A 118 -12.20 23.79 22.83
CA PRO A 118 -13.41 24.54 23.18
C PRO A 118 -14.07 24.10 24.50
N LEU A 119 -13.84 22.85 24.90
CA LEU A 119 -14.35 22.35 26.19
C LEU A 119 -13.60 22.98 27.38
N ALA A 120 -12.29 23.11 27.28
CA ALA A 120 -11.45 23.79 28.28
C ALA A 120 -11.72 25.31 28.30
N ASP A 121 -11.87 25.93 27.12
CA ASP A 121 -12.18 27.35 26.98
C ASP A 121 -13.51 27.74 27.66
N LYS A 122 -14.53 26.88 27.56
CA LYS A 122 -15.81 27.09 28.29
C LYS A 122 -15.65 27.09 29.82
N GLN A 123 -14.60 26.43 30.32
CA GLN A 123 -14.27 26.42 31.75
C GLN A 123 -13.34 27.60 32.15
N GLY A 124 -12.90 28.39 31.17
CA GLY A 124 -11.97 29.52 31.38
C GLY A 124 -10.57 29.10 31.77
N VAL A 125 -10.15 27.87 31.39
CA VAL A 125 -8.84 27.31 31.74
C VAL A 125 -8.11 26.81 30.49
N PRO A 126 -6.76 26.95 30.42
CA PRO A 126 -6.00 26.47 29.30
C PRO A 126 -5.97 24.94 29.28
N LEU A 127 -6.12 24.33 28.08
CA LEU A 127 -5.91 22.92 27.87
C LEU A 127 -4.41 22.62 27.84
N LYS A 128 -3.93 21.75 28.73
CA LYS A 128 -2.56 21.22 28.64
C LYS A 128 -2.54 20.02 27.69
N VAL A 129 -1.76 20.09 26.61
CA VAL A 129 -1.52 18.94 25.75
C VAL A 129 -0.22 18.26 26.16
N THR A 130 -0.27 16.93 26.32
CA THR A 130 0.90 16.10 26.64
C THR A 130 1.00 14.97 25.62
N ASP A 131 2.09 14.94 24.89
CA ASP A 131 2.40 13.85 23.97
C ASP A 131 3.20 12.75 24.67
N VAL A 132 2.76 11.49 24.56
CA VAL A 132 3.39 10.33 25.20
C VAL A 132 4.16 9.45 24.23
N ALA A 133 4.10 9.76 22.94
CA ALA A 133 4.87 9.13 21.89
C ALA A 133 5.03 10.13 20.73
N GLU A 134 6.08 10.95 20.84
CA GLU A 134 6.42 11.93 19.81
C GLU A 134 7.11 11.26 18.62
N PRO A 135 6.91 11.75 17.37
CA PRO A 135 7.72 11.37 16.22
C PRO A 135 9.19 11.77 16.42
N VAL A 136 10.07 11.20 15.60
CA VAL A 136 11.48 11.63 15.60
C VAL A 136 11.63 13.08 15.15
N ALA A 137 12.66 13.77 15.65
CA ALA A 137 12.88 15.19 15.36
C ALA A 137 13.06 15.49 13.85
N ASP A 138 13.61 14.51 13.12
CA ASP A 138 13.81 14.60 11.66
C ASP A 138 12.51 14.40 10.84
N ASP A 139 11.44 13.93 11.48
CA ASP A 139 10.08 13.76 10.90
C ASP A 139 9.00 14.25 11.87
N PRO A 140 8.94 15.54 12.18
CA PRO A 140 8.07 16.07 13.25
C PRO A 140 6.57 15.88 12.99
N THR A 141 6.17 15.64 11.76
CA THR A 141 4.77 15.34 11.38
C THR A 141 4.45 13.86 11.30
N GLY A 142 5.46 12.97 11.46
CA GLY A 142 5.31 11.52 11.35
C GLY A 142 4.89 11.01 9.96
N GLN A 143 5.07 11.83 8.91
CA GLN A 143 4.67 11.47 7.54
C GLN A 143 5.76 10.72 6.76
N GLY A 144 6.97 10.65 7.27
CA GLY A 144 8.11 9.98 6.65
C GLY A 144 7.82 8.52 6.31
N LEU A 145 7.05 7.81 7.16
CA LEU A 145 6.63 6.43 6.91
C LEU A 145 5.69 6.31 5.70
N PHE A 146 4.85 7.31 5.45
CA PHE A 146 4.01 7.36 4.26
C PHE A 146 4.86 7.57 3.00
N PHE A 147 5.84 8.45 3.04
CA PHE A 147 6.75 8.65 1.91
C PHE A 147 7.65 7.43 1.67
N LEU A 148 8.05 6.72 2.73
CA LEU A 148 8.75 5.44 2.62
C LEU A 148 7.87 4.38 1.93
N LEU A 149 6.59 4.28 2.29
CA LEU A 149 5.61 3.43 1.61
C LEU A 149 5.57 3.77 0.11
N ILE A 150 5.49 5.06 -0.26
CA ILE A 150 5.46 5.49 -1.66
C ILE A 150 6.72 5.03 -2.39
N ALA A 151 7.92 5.27 -1.83
CA ALA A 151 9.18 4.91 -2.45
C ALA A 151 9.29 3.40 -2.71
N VAL A 152 8.98 2.56 -1.70
CA VAL A 152 9.02 1.09 -1.83
C VAL A 152 7.95 0.59 -2.80
N SER A 153 6.75 1.20 -2.80
CA SER A 153 5.67 0.84 -3.73
C SER A 153 6.03 1.12 -5.18
N ILE A 154 6.57 2.32 -5.46
CA ILE A 154 6.97 2.70 -6.82
C ILE A 154 8.09 1.80 -7.31
N GLY A 155 9.11 1.54 -6.49
CA GLY A 155 10.18 0.60 -6.83
C GLY A 155 9.66 -0.80 -7.15
N SER A 156 8.72 -1.29 -6.34
CA SER A 156 8.10 -2.61 -6.55
C SER A 156 7.24 -2.66 -7.81
N TYR A 157 6.37 -1.68 -8.00
CA TYR A 157 5.47 -1.58 -9.14
C TYR A 157 6.23 -1.41 -10.47
N ALA A 158 7.23 -0.54 -10.53
CA ALA A 158 8.05 -0.35 -11.73
C ALA A 158 8.83 -1.62 -12.07
N SER A 159 9.31 -2.36 -11.07
CA SER A 159 9.99 -3.64 -11.26
C SER A 159 9.06 -4.73 -11.82
N VAL A 160 7.75 -4.72 -11.50
CA VAL A 160 6.77 -5.62 -12.15
C VAL A 160 6.70 -5.35 -13.64
N ALA A 161 6.65 -4.08 -14.06
CA ALA A 161 6.60 -3.72 -15.48
C ALA A 161 7.87 -4.19 -16.21
N ALA A 162 9.06 -3.96 -15.60
CA ALA A 162 10.32 -4.40 -16.17
C ALA A 162 10.43 -5.94 -16.28
N LEU A 163 10.02 -6.68 -15.24
CA LEU A 163 10.02 -8.16 -15.25
C LEU A 163 8.97 -8.72 -16.22
N GLY A 164 7.84 -8.01 -16.42
CA GLY A 164 6.82 -8.39 -17.38
C GLY A 164 7.28 -8.24 -18.83
N ALA A 165 7.93 -7.12 -19.15
CA ALA A 165 8.42 -6.84 -20.48
C ALA A 165 9.68 -7.66 -20.83
N ALA A 166 10.77 -7.46 -20.08
CA ALA A 166 12.07 -8.11 -20.35
C ALA A 166 12.12 -9.58 -19.93
N GLY A 167 11.28 -10.00 -18.99
CA GLY A 167 11.27 -11.37 -18.46
C GLY A 167 10.28 -12.32 -19.15
N ALA A 168 9.58 -11.91 -20.20
CA ALA A 168 8.53 -12.70 -20.84
C ALA A 168 9.00 -14.08 -21.33
N ALA A 169 10.23 -14.16 -21.84
CA ALA A 169 10.86 -15.40 -22.32
C ALA A 169 11.34 -16.32 -21.17
N LEU A 170 11.40 -15.84 -19.93
CA LEU A 170 11.90 -16.60 -18.79
C LEU A 170 10.80 -17.48 -18.18
N PRO A 171 11.10 -18.72 -17.75
CA PRO A 171 10.14 -19.55 -17.05
C PRO A 171 9.69 -18.89 -15.74
N MET A 172 8.42 -19.09 -15.36
CA MET A 172 7.81 -18.45 -14.18
C MET A 172 8.64 -18.59 -12.90
N ARG A 173 9.30 -19.74 -12.68
CA ARG A 173 10.18 -19.96 -11.52
C ARG A 173 11.33 -18.95 -11.45
N ILE A 174 11.93 -18.60 -12.59
CA ILE A 174 13.02 -17.63 -12.65
C ILE A 174 12.47 -16.23 -12.43
N ARG A 175 11.33 -15.87 -13.04
CA ARG A 175 10.65 -14.58 -12.80
C ARG A 175 10.28 -14.40 -11.33
N ALA A 176 9.81 -15.46 -10.66
CA ALA A 176 9.49 -15.43 -9.23
C ALA A 176 10.76 -15.24 -8.36
N LEU A 177 11.87 -15.92 -8.67
CA LEU A 177 13.14 -15.72 -7.98
C LEU A 177 13.70 -14.32 -8.17
N LEU A 178 13.62 -13.79 -9.40
CA LEU A 178 13.99 -12.40 -9.68
C LEU A 178 13.11 -11.41 -8.90
N ALA A 179 11.80 -11.65 -8.84
CA ALA A 179 10.87 -10.84 -8.06
C ALA A 179 11.27 -10.79 -6.57
N LEU A 180 11.62 -11.94 -5.97
CA LEU A 180 12.08 -12.01 -4.58
C LEU A 180 13.44 -11.31 -4.40
N GLY A 181 14.38 -11.47 -5.33
CA GLY A 181 15.67 -10.78 -5.30
C GLY A 181 15.54 -9.26 -5.43
N VAL A 182 14.74 -8.80 -6.39
CA VAL A 182 14.45 -7.37 -6.59
C VAL A 182 13.73 -6.78 -5.39
N SER A 183 12.77 -7.51 -4.78
CA SER A 183 12.10 -7.05 -3.57
C SER A 183 13.08 -6.83 -2.41
N ALA A 184 14.11 -7.67 -2.27
CA ALA A 184 15.16 -7.50 -1.26
C ALA A 184 16.00 -6.24 -1.51
N VAL A 185 16.30 -5.94 -2.78
CA VAL A 185 17.03 -4.72 -3.17
C VAL A 185 16.18 -3.47 -2.93
N VAL A 186 14.93 -3.45 -3.39
CA VAL A 186 13.98 -2.34 -3.18
C VAL A 186 13.81 -2.05 -1.68
N SER A 187 13.67 -3.10 -0.87
CA SER A 187 13.58 -2.98 0.60
C SER A 187 14.86 -2.47 1.22
N GLY A 188 16.03 -2.89 0.69
CA GLY A 188 17.34 -2.39 1.11
C GLY A 188 17.48 -0.89 0.84
N ILE A 189 17.04 -0.43 -0.33
CA ILE A 189 16.97 1.01 -0.64
C ILE A 189 16.02 1.71 0.32
N GLY A 190 14.84 1.15 0.60
CA GLY A 190 13.91 1.70 1.57
C GLY A 190 14.52 1.83 2.97
N ALA A 191 15.21 0.80 3.46
CA ALA A 191 15.89 0.84 4.76
C ALA A 191 17.05 1.85 4.79
N LEU A 192 17.80 1.98 3.69
CA LEU A 192 18.84 2.99 3.53
C LEU A 192 18.26 4.41 3.62
N LEU A 193 17.14 4.65 2.94
CA LEU A 193 16.45 5.93 3.00
C LEU A 193 15.91 6.21 4.40
N ALA A 194 15.25 5.23 5.03
CA ALA A 194 14.65 5.40 6.34
C ALA A 194 15.68 5.59 7.46
N GLY A 195 16.85 4.97 7.38
CA GLY A 195 17.91 5.07 8.38
C GLY A 195 18.93 6.16 8.05
N PRO A 196 20.03 5.82 7.34
CA PRO A 196 21.19 6.70 7.16
C PRO A 196 20.92 8.00 6.42
N VAL A 197 19.87 8.07 5.57
CA VAL A 197 19.63 9.25 4.72
C VAL A 197 18.69 10.24 5.39
N PHE A 198 17.52 9.79 5.85
CA PHE A 198 16.48 10.68 6.39
C PHE A 198 16.24 10.53 7.89
N HIS A 199 16.98 9.66 8.56
CA HIS A 199 16.96 9.45 10.01
C HIS A 199 15.54 9.23 10.60
N LEU A 200 14.64 8.60 9.81
CA LEU A 200 13.29 8.22 10.27
C LEU A 200 13.36 7.05 11.26
N ALA A 201 14.37 6.19 11.12
CA ALA A 201 14.59 5.00 11.92
C ALA A 201 15.97 5.03 12.55
N HIS A 202 16.06 5.35 13.84
CA HIS A 202 17.30 5.34 14.62
C HIS A 202 17.67 3.96 15.17
N HIS A 203 16.71 3.01 15.16
CA HIS A 203 16.87 1.63 15.62
C HIS A 203 16.06 0.68 14.74
N ASP A 204 16.24 -0.62 14.91
CA ASP A 204 15.48 -1.69 14.24
C ASP A 204 15.44 -1.62 12.70
N LEU A 205 16.53 -1.14 12.07
CA LEU A 205 16.64 -1.08 10.59
C LEU A 205 16.43 -2.44 9.93
N ALA A 206 16.87 -3.53 10.58
CA ALA A 206 16.62 -4.89 10.09
C ALA A 206 15.12 -5.23 10.08
N GLY A 207 14.39 -4.79 11.10
CA GLY A 207 12.93 -4.92 11.16
C GLY A 207 12.25 -4.09 10.09
N VAL A 208 12.66 -2.85 9.87
CA VAL A 208 12.16 -1.98 8.79
C VAL A 208 12.41 -2.63 7.43
N TRP A 209 13.62 -3.14 7.18
CA TRP A 209 13.94 -3.88 5.97
C TRP A 209 13.07 -5.12 5.79
N GLY A 210 12.87 -5.91 6.84
CA GLY A 210 12.06 -7.13 6.81
C GLY A 210 10.59 -6.84 6.48
N MET A 211 10.02 -5.79 7.09
CA MET A 211 8.65 -5.34 6.78
C MET A 211 8.52 -4.86 5.33
N ALA A 212 9.49 -4.06 4.86
CA ALA A 212 9.54 -3.59 3.49
C ALA A 212 9.71 -4.75 2.50
N TRP A 213 10.50 -5.77 2.85
CA TRP A 213 10.69 -6.95 2.01
C TRP A 213 9.42 -7.80 1.90
N LEU A 214 8.74 -8.09 3.00
CA LEU A 214 7.46 -8.80 2.98
C LEU A 214 6.43 -8.06 2.13
N TYR A 215 6.36 -6.75 2.29
CA TYR A 215 5.48 -5.87 1.52
C TYR A 215 5.80 -5.90 0.02
N SER A 216 7.05 -5.63 -0.35
CA SER A 216 7.51 -5.57 -1.74
C SER A 216 7.43 -6.94 -2.44
N ALA A 217 7.80 -8.03 -1.75
CA ALA A 217 7.72 -9.38 -2.28
C ALA A 217 6.29 -9.79 -2.63
N GLY A 218 5.31 -9.44 -1.77
CA GLY A 218 3.89 -9.66 -2.05
C GLY A 218 3.45 -8.96 -3.33
N ILE A 219 3.80 -7.68 -3.50
CA ILE A 219 3.47 -6.89 -4.69
C ILE A 219 4.10 -7.49 -5.96
N LEU A 220 5.41 -7.77 -5.92
CA LEU A 220 6.15 -8.27 -7.07
C LEU A 220 5.65 -9.64 -7.53
N LEU A 221 5.39 -10.56 -6.60
CA LEU A 221 4.87 -11.88 -6.94
C LEU A 221 3.44 -11.82 -7.51
N ILE A 222 2.57 -10.98 -6.92
CA ILE A 222 1.22 -10.75 -7.48
C ILE A 222 1.34 -10.18 -8.89
N GLY A 223 2.18 -9.16 -9.08
CA GLY A 223 2.33 -8.49 -10.36
C GLY A 223 2.88 -9.41 -11.45
N VAL A 224 3.95 -10.15 -11.17
CA VAL A 224 4.55 -11.11 -12.11
C VAL A 224 3.57 -12.23 -12.47
N GLY A 225 2.83 -12.75 -11.50
CA GLY A 225 1.83 -13.78 -11.75
C GLY A 225 0.63 -13.25 -12.54
N LEU A 226 0.10 -12.08 -12.20
CA LEU A 226 -1.01 -11.44 -12.93
C LEU A 226 -0.63 -11.05 -14.35
N HIS A 227 0.64 -10.74 -14.62
CA HIS A 227 1.11 -10.37 -15.95
C HIS A 227 0.83 -11.47 -16.99
N THR A 228 0.89 -12.75 -16.60
CA THR A 228 0.55 -13.89 -17.47
C THR A 228 -0.88 -13.81 -18.01
N PHE A 229 -1.82 -13.27 -17.25
CA PHE A 229 -3.24 -13.18 -17.61
C PHE A 229 -3.64 -11.83 -18.17
N LEU A 230 -3.14 -10.74 -17.54
CA LEU A 230 -3.57 -9.37 -17.83
C LEU A 230 -2.76 -8.69 -18.94
N LYS A 231 -1.53 -9.16 -19.20
CA LYS A 231 -0.62 -8.58 -20.20
C LYS A 231 -0.58 -7.05 -20.11
N ARG A 232 -0.99 -6.32 -21.14
CA ARG A 232 -1.03 -4.84 -21.19
C ARG A 232 -1.82 -4.17 -20.05
N TRP A 233 -2.78 -4.87 -19.45
CA TRP A 233 -3.60 -4.33 -18.34
C TRP A 233 -2.94 -4.46 -16.96
N THR A 234 -1.82 -5.19 -16.87
CA THR A 234 -1.10 -5.39 -15.61
C THR A 234 -0.74 -4.07 -14.96
N THR A 235 -0.20 -3.13 -15.71
CA THR A 235 0.22 -1.81 -15.22
C THR A 235 -0.95 -1.07 -14.57
N LEU A 236 -2.09 -0.99 -15.24
CA LEU A 236 -3.28 -0.34 -14.68
C LEU A 236 -3.78 -1.05 -13.42
N THR A 237 -3.84 -2.38 -13.44
CA THR A 237 -4.28 -3.18 -12.28
C THR A 237 -3.36 -2.99 -11.08
N MET A 238 -2.05 -3.06 -11.28
CA MET A 238 -1.07 -2.84 -10.22
C MET A 238 -1.14 -1.43 -9.65
N MET A 239 -1.38 -0.43 -10.50
CA MET A 239 -1.56 0.94 -10.07
C MET A 239 -2.81 1.13 -9.21
N VAL A 240 -3.93 0.54 -9.61
CA VAL A 240 -5.16 0.59 -8.80
C VAL A 240 -4.94 -0.07 -7.45
N LEU A 241 -4.41 -1.30 -7.43
CA LEU A 241 -4.27 -2.07 -6.19
C LEU A 241 -3.19 -1.50 -5.25
N PHE A 242 -1.99 -1.20 -5.79
CA PHE A 242 -0.80 -0.94 -4.99
C PHE A 242 -0.32 0.52 -5.01
N VAL A 243 -1.04 1.41 -5.69
CA VAL A 243 -0.85 2.84 -5.62
C VAL A 243 -2.13 3.52 -5.13
N MET A 244 -3.21 3.47 -5.90
CA MET A 244 -4.45 4.19 -5.57
C MET A 244 -5.05 3.72 -4.25
N LEU A 245 -5.44 2.45 -4.14
CA LEU A 245 -6.07 1.91 -2.94
C LEU A 245 -5.08 1.78 -1.78
N ASN A 246 -3.83 1.47 -2.07
CA ASN A 246 -2.81 1.25 -1.07
C ASN A 246 -2.44 2.52 -0.31
N PHE A 247 -2.17 3.62 -1.00
CA PHE A 247 -1.76 4.86 -0.36
C PHE A 247 -2.92 5.50 0.41
N THR A 248 -4.13 5.43 -0.15
CA THR A 248 -5.32 5.99 0.49
C THR A 248 -5.74 5.23 1.75
N SER A 249 -5.52 3.90 1.80
CA SER A 249 -5.90 3.07 2.95
C SER A 249 -4.76 2.77 3.92
N SER A 250 -3.53 3.25 3.66
CA SER A 250 -2.36 2.91 4.47
C SER A 250 -2.39 3.39 5.93
N GLY A 251 -3.17 4.43 6.24
CA GLY A 251 -3.10 5.11 7.54
C GLY A 251 -1.82 5.94 7.73
N GLY A 252 -1.06 6.14 6.64
CA GLY A 252 0.18 6.90 6.68
C GLY A 252 -0.02 8.40 6.76
N LEU A 253 -1.00 8.93 6.03
CA LEU A 253 -1.37 10.34 6.07
C LEU A 253 -2.54 10.61 7.02
N PHE A 254 -3.65 9.90 6.83
CA PHE A 254 -4.82 9.94 7.70
C PHE A 254 -5.15 8.55 8.22
N ARG A 255 -5.41 8.44 9.51
CA ARG A 255 -5.93 7.21 10.09
C ARG A 255 -7.37 6.93 9.62
N PRO A 256 -7.83 5.66 9.70
CA PRO A 256 -9.18 5.25 9.26
C PRO A 256 -10.29 6.13 9.84
N GLU A 257 -10.15 6.57 11.08
CA GLU A 257 -11.14 7.37 11.80
C GLU A 257 -11.30 8.80 11.25
N LEU A 258 -10.39 9.22 10.36
CA LEU A 258 -10.44 10.52 9.65
C LEU A 258 -10.83 10.36 8.18
N GLN A 259 -11.13 9.13 7.75
CA GLN A 259 -11.47 8.80 6.36
C GLN A 259 -12.89 8.28 6.25
N ASN A 260 -13.43 8.24 5.04
CA ASN A 260 -14.71 7.58 4.82
C ASN A 260 -14.61 6.06 5.07
N GLY A 261 -15.76 5.42 5.36
CA GLY A 261 -15.81 4.01 5.77
C GLY A 261 -15.22 3.02 4.75
N PHE A 262 -15.17 3.36 3.47
CA PHE A 262 -14.56 2.50 2.44
C PHE A 262 -13.05 2.35 2.67
N PHE A 263 -12.31 3.45 2.80
CA PHE A 263 -10.86 3.40 3.03
C PHE A 263 -10.53 2.89 4.44
N GLY A 264 -11.37 3.20 5.43
CA GLY A 264 -11.26 2.63 6.77
C GLY A 264 -11.39 1.10 6.78
N THR A 265 -12.30 0.54 5.98
CA THR A 265 -12.44 -0.92 5.83
C THR A 265 -11.22 -1.53 5.15
N LEU A 266 -10.73 -0.90 4.08
CA LEU A 266 -9.51 -1.37 3.41
C LEU A 266 -8.30 -1.37 4.35
N HIS A 267 -8.13 -0.35 5.19
CA HIS A 267 -7.03 -0.26 6.16
C HIS A 267 -6.91 -1.52 7.03
N ALA A 268 -8.01 -2.18 7.35
CA ALA A 268 -8.00 -3.34 8.25
C ALA A 268 -7.17 -4.53 7.73
N PHE A 269 -7.00 -4.66 6.41
CA PHE A 269 -6.36 -5.82 5.80
C PHE A 269 -5.44 -5.51 4.60
N TRP A 270 -5.35 -4.25 4.14
CA TRP A 270 -4.53 -3.89 3.00
C TRP A 270 -3.04 -3.93 3.33
N ASN A 271 -2.21 -4.32 2.37
CA ASN A 271 -0.78 -4.50 2.61
C ASN A 271 -0.04 -3.21 2.97
N GLY A 272 -0.42 -2.07 2.40
CA GLY A 272 0.17 -0.77 2.75
C GLY A 272 -0.08 -0.38 4.20
N ALA A 273 -1.28 -0.67 4.72
CA ALA A 273 -1.58 -0.51 6.14
C ALA A 273 -0.71 -1.44 7.00
N GLY A 274 -0.60 -2.73 6.60
CA GLY A 274 0.27 -3.68 7.28
C GLY A 274 1.72 -3.21 7.34
N PHE A 275 2.23 -2.61 6.27
CA PHE A 275 3.58 -2.07 6.23
C PHE A 275 3.74 -0.83 7.13
N VAL A 276 2.93 0.21 6.94
CA VAL A 276 3.05 1.47 7.70
C VAL A 276 2.83 1.26 9.19
N GLU A 277 1.77 0.55 9.57
CA GLU A 277 1.46 0.26 10.97
C GLU A 277 2.48 -0.68 11.61
N GLY A 278 3.05 -1.61 10.84
CA GLY A 278 4.11 -2.50 11.30
C GLY A 278 5.42 -1.76 11.58
N VAL A 279 5.86 -0.91 10.65
CA VAL A 279 7.06 -0.08 10.86
C VAL A 279 6.83 0.92 12.00
N ARG A 280 5.64 1.52 12.09
CA ARG A 280 5.26 2.40 13.21
C ARG A 280 5.31 1.67 14.56
N SER A 281 4.85 0.41 14.62
CA SER A 281 4.95 -0.43 15.82
C SER A 281 6.40 -0.66 16.25
N LEU A 282 7.28 -0.94 15.30
CA LEU A 282 8.71 -1.15 15.57
C LEU A 282 9.37 0.11 16.13
N LEU A 283 9.14 1.25 15.49
CA LEU A 283 9.89 2.47 15.77
C LEU A 283 9.39 3.25 16.98
N TYR A 284 8.06 3.23 17.26
CA TYR A 284 7.48 4.14 18.25
C TYR A 284 6.73 3.44 19.39
N PHE A 285 6.33 2.16 19.21
CA PHE A 285 5.40 1.51 20.15
C PHE A 285 5.92 0.18 20.70
N GLY A 286 7.25 -0.02 20.72
CA GLY A 286 7.86 -1.20 21.35
C GLY A 286 7.36 -2.53 20.76
N SER A 287 7.06 -2.54 19.47
CA SER A 287 6.52 -3.69 18.73
C SER A 287 5.08 -4.09 19.12
N ASP A 288 4.32 -3.24 19.82
CA ASP A 288 2.91 -3.52 20.10
C ASP A 288 2.09 -3.58 18.79
N GLY A 289 1.28 -4.61 18.64
CA GLY A 289 0.50 -4.88 17.43
C GLY A 289 1.31 -5.32 16.19
N LEU A 290 2.62 -5.48 16.29
CA LEU A 290 3.49 -5.87 15.17
C LEU A 290 3.08 -7.21 14.56
N SER A 291 2.73 -8.21 15.37
CA SER A 291 2.35 -9.55 14.90
C SER A 291 1.17 -9.51 13.92
N ARG A 292 0.15 -8.70 14.18
CA ARG A 292 -0.99 -8.52 13.27
C ARG A 292 -0.53 -7.99 11.92
N ASN A 293 0.36 -7.01 11.91
CA ASN A 293 0.85 -6.37 10.69
C ASN A 293 1.74 -7.31 9.87
N VAL A 294 2.59 -8.10 10.55
CA VAL A 294 3.38 -9.18 9.92
C VAL A 294 2.46 -10.22 9.28
N TRP A 295 1.39 -10.65 9.97
CA TRP A 295 0.42 -11.58 9.41
C TRP A 295 -0.34 -11.00 8.21
N THR A 296 -0.71 -9.72 8.25
CA THR A 296 -1.30 -9.04 7.10
C THR A 296 -0.37 -9.14 5.88
N LEU A 297 0.89 -8.80 6.03
CA LEU A 297 1.87 -8.87 4.94
C LEU A 297 2.15 -10.32 4.50
N ALA A 298 2.20 -11.27 5.45
CA ALA A 298 2.37 -12.69 5.14
C ALA A 298 1.22 -13.24 4.30
N VAL A 299 -0.02 -12.85 4.59
CA VAL A 299 -1.19 -13.22 3.78
C VAL A 299 -1.09 -12.67 2.36
N TRP A 300 -0.66 -11.41 2.20
CA TRP A 300 -0.44 -10.83 0.88
C TRP A 300 0.71 -11.51 0.11
N LEU A 301 1.78 -11.90 0.81
CA LEU A 301 2.87 -12.70 0.23
C LEU A 301 2.38 -14.08 -0.22
N LEU A 302 1.58 -14.77 0.61
CA LEU A 302 0.98 -16.06 0.27
C LEU A 302 0.03 -15.93 -0.93
N ALA A 303 -0.76 -14.86 -1.00
CA ALA A 303 -1.58 -14.56 -2.17
C ALA A 303 -0.71 -14.39 -3.43
N GLY A 304 0.42 -13.70 -3.34
CA GLY A 304 1.39 -13.54 -4.41
C GLY A 304 1.98 -14.87 -4.88
N LEU A 305 2.38 -15.72 -3.94
CA LEU A 305 2.86 -17.08 -4.23
C LEU A 305 1.79 -17.93 -4.92
N ALA A 306 0.53 -17.85 -4.45
CA ALA A 306 -0.59 -18.58 -5.05
C ALA A 306 -0.86 -18.11 -6.49
N VAL A 307 -0.92 -16.80 -6.74
CA VAL A 307 -1.11 -16.24 -8.09
C VAL A 307 0.04 -16.66 -9.02
N THR A 308 1.28 -16.59 -8.54
CA THR A 308 2.47 -17.02 -9.30
C THR A 308 2.42 -18.54 -9.59
N ALA A 309 2.00 -19.36 -8.65
CA ALA A 309 1.86 -20.82 -8.84
C ALA A 309 0.78 -21.15 -9.88
N ILE A 310 -0.37 -20.46 -9.84
CA ILE A 310 -1.44 -20.61 -10.82
C ILE A 310 -0.94 -20.19 -12.21
N ALA A 311 -0.21 -19.08 -12.31
CA ALA A 311 0.38 -18.65 -13.57
C ALA A 311 1.39 -19.67 -14.13
N ALA A 312 2.25 -20.24 -13.26
CA ALA A 312 3.19 -21.29 -13.64
C ALA A 312 2.48 -22.57 -14.15
N ALA A 313 1.39 -22.97 -13.52
CA ALA A 313 0.59 -24.11 -13.95
C ALA A 313 -0.06 -23.83 -15.32
N HIS A 314 -0.61 -22.64 -15.51
CA HIS A 314 -1.21 -22.22 -16.77
C HIS A 314 -0.19 -22.21 -17.94
N GLU A 315 1.02 -21.69 -17.72
CA GLU A 315 2.09 -21.71 -18.74
C GLU A 315 2.48 -23.15 -19.10
N ARG A 316 2.57 -24.06 -18.12
CA ARG A 316 2.88 -25.49 -18.38
C ARG A 316 1.79 -26.18 -19.22
N THR A 317 0.52 -25.91 -18.96
CA THR A 317 -0.58 -26.52 -19.73
C THR A 317 -0.61 -26.03 -21.18
N LYS A 318 -0.19 -24.78 -21.43
CA LYS A 318 -0.06 -24.24 -22.79
C LYS A 318 1.16 -24.80 -23.54
N ALA A 319 2.24 -25.10 -22.84
CA ALA A 319 3.46 -25.68 -23.42
C ALA A 319 3.34 -27.18 -23.70
N ALA A 320 2.41 -27.88 -23.04
CA ALA A 320 2.25 -29.32 -23.17
C ALA A 320 1.76 -29.84 -24.55
N PRO A 321 1.00 -29.09 -25.38
CA PRO A 321 0.57 -29.58 -26.70
C PRO A 321 1.68 -29.69 -27.75
N ALA A 322 2.80 -28.98 -27.59
CA ALA A 322 3.91 -29.00 -28.54
C ALA A 322 4.81 -30.28 -28.47
N ALA A 323 4.68 -31.06 -27.40
CA ALA A 323 5.52 -32.25 -27.16
C ALA A 323 4.91 -33.56 -27.70
N SER A 324 3.70 -33.54 -28.27
CA SER A 324 3.03 -34.72 -28.84
C SER A 324 2.87 -34.66 -30.38
N VAL A 325 3.77 -33.97 -31.05
CA VAL A 325 3.89 -34.20 -32.51
C VAL A 325 4.45 -35.61 -32.65
N ALA A 326 3.60 -36.54 -33.07
CA ALA A 326 4.01 -37.89 -33.41
C ALA A 326 5.21 -37.79 -34.33
N VAL A 327 6.25 -38.56 -34.06
CA VAL A 327 7.38 -38.68 -34.97
C VAL A 327 6.79 -39.13 -36.32
N PRO A 328 7.02 -38.37 -37.42
CA PRO A 328 6.42 -38.70 -38.69
C PRO A 328 6.92 -40.07 -39.14
N ASP A 329 6.00 -40.96 -39.39
CA ASP A 329 6.31 -42.34 -39.79
C ASP A 329 6.70 -42.47 -41.27
N SER A 330 6.63 -41.38 -42.03
CA SER A 330 6.95 -41.40 -43.46
C SER A 330 7.86 -40.23 -43.92
N PRO A 331 8.73 -40.47 -44.95
CA PRO A 331 9.55 -39.39 -45.51
C PRO A 331 8.71 -38.25 -46.14
N ALA A 332 7.48 -38.48 -46.51
CA ALA A 332 6.56 -37.49 -47.07
C ALA A 332 6.06 -36.52 -45.98
N GLU A 333 5.71 -37.04 -44.79
CA GLU A 333 5.31 -36.22 -43.62
C GLU A 333 6.47 -35.36 -43.10
N LEU A 334 7.71 -35.90 -43.19
CA LEU A 334 8.91 -35.11 -42.84
C LEU A 334 9.14 -33.94 -43.80
N ALA A 335 8.86 -34.14 -45.12
CA ALA A 335 8.98 -33.08 -46.09
C ALA A 335 7.90 -32.00 -45.93
N GLU A 336 6.66 -32.38 -45.60
CA GLU A 336 5.56 -31.44 -45.33
C GLU A 336 5.80 -30.63 -44.06
N LEU A 337 6.36 -31.25 -43.02
CA LEU A 337 6.73 -30.55 -41.79
C LEU A 337 7.92 -29.61 -41.99
N ALA A 338 8.87 -29.96 -42.88
CA ALA A 338 9.98 -29.08 -43.21
C ALA A 338 9.49 -27.84 -44.00
N GLU A 339 8.55 -28.02 -44.95
CA GLU A 339 7.94 -26.93 -45.69
C GLU A 339 7.10 -26.00 -44.79
N LEU A 340 6.34 -26.57 -43.82
CA LEU A 340 5.62 -25.79 -42.81
C LEU A 340 6.54 -25.05 -41.85
N ALA A 341 7.69 -25.63 -41.53
CA ALA A 341 8.69 -24.95 -40.68
C ALA A 341 9.35 -23.76 -41.40
N GLU A 342 9.65 -23.93 -42.70
CA GLU A 342 10.20 -22.86 -43.54
C GLU A 342 9.21 -21.70 -43.70
N LEU A 343 7.91 -22.01 -43.92
CA LEU A 343 6.85 -21.01 -44.00
C LEU A 343 6.62 -20.29 -42.65
N ALA A 344 6.80 -20.98 -41.51
CA ALA A 344 6.70 -20.39 -40.20
C ALA A 344 7.88 -19.44 -39.89
N GLU A 345 9.08 -19.81 -40.33
CA GLU A 345 10.28 -18.97 -40.18
C GLU A 345 10.20 -17.71 -41.08
N GLU A 346 9.68 -17.87 -42.33
CA GLU A 346 9.41 -16.72 -43.20
C GLU A 346 8.34 -15.76 -42.59
N ALA A 347 7.31 -16.29 -41.96
CA ALA A 347 6.28 -15.50 -41.30
C ALA A 347 6.83 -14.77 -40.05
N GLU A 348 7.70 -15.41 -39.26
CA GLU A 348 8.33 -14.80 -38.10
C GLU A 348 9.32 -13.69 -38.50
N LEU A 349 10.09 -13.92 -39.56
CA LEU A 349 10.98 -12.90 -40.17
C LEU A 349 10.20 -11.71 -40.75
N ALA A 350 9.04 -11.96 -41.32
CA ALA A 350 8.16 -10.90 -41.84
C ALA A 350 7.55 -10.05 -40.69
N GLU A 351 7.17 -10.71 -39.58
CA GLU A 351 6.65 -10.03 -38.37
C GLU A 351 7.76 -9.21 -37.69
N GLU A 352 9.00 -9.75 -37.60
CA GLU A 352 10.16 -9.01 -37.07
C GLU A 352 10.54 -7.82 -37.99
N ALA A 353 10.43 -7.97 -39.31
CA ALA A 353 10.69 -6.87 -40.23
C ALA A 353 9.63 -5.77 -40.14
N GLU A 354 8.37 -6.12 -39.90
CA GLU A 354 7.27 -5.17 -39.70
C GLU A 354 7.41 -4.45 -38.38
N GLU A 355 7.82 -5.15 -37.32
CA GLU A 355 8.14 -4.54 -36.01
C GLU A 355 9.35 -3.59 -36.10
N ALA A 356 10.41 -3.97 -36.85
CA ALA A 356 11.59 -3.14 -37.04
C ALA A 356 11.30 -1.91 -37.92
N GLU A 357 10.40 -2.01 -38.92
CA GLU A 357 9.92 -0.87 -39.69
C GLU A 357 9.05 0.08 -38.83
N GLU A 358 8.21 -0.46 -37.94
CA GLU A 358 7.44 0.35 -36.98
C GLU A 358 8.38 1.08 -35.98
N GLU A 359 9.41 0.39 -35.46
CA GLU A 359 10.36 0.97 -34.51
C GLU A 359 11.25 2.06 -35.19
N THR A 360 11.63 1.85 -36.45
CA THR A 360 12.36 2.87 -37.23
C THR A 360 11.48 4.04 -37.67
N ALA A 361 10.20 3.82 -37.91
CA ALA A 361 9.24 4.90 -38.22
C ALA A 361 8.94 5.74 -36.97
N GLU A 362 8.94 5.12 -35.78
CA GLU A 362 8.77 5.79 -34.49
C GLU A 362 10.02 6.66 -34.13
N ALA A 363 11.23 6.16 -34.46
CA ALA A 363 12.49 6.86 -34.22
C ALA A 363 12.75 8.07 -35.15
N VAL A 364 12.15 8.11 -36.32
CA VAL A 364 12.30 9.19 -37.33
C VAL A 364 11.18 10.23 -37.23
N GLY A 365 10.14 9.97 -36.43
CA GLY A 365 8.97 10.85 -36.24
C GLY A 365 9.12 11.88 -35.11
N VAL A 366 10.35 12.33 -34.71
CA VAL A 366 10.60 13.44 -33.79
C VAL A 366 10.81 14.74 -34.55
#